data_d6768936bfea6dd9ecfe2951c10cb846
#
_entry.id   d6768936bfea6dd9ecfe2951c10cb846
#
_cell.length_a   1.000
_cell.length_b   1.000
_cell.length_c   1.000
_cell.angle_alpha   90.00
_cell.angle_beta   90.00
_cell.angle_gamma   90.00
#
_symmetry.space_group_name_H-M   'P 1'
#
loop_
_entity.id
_entity.type
_entity.pdbx_description
1 polymer ?
#
loop_
_entity_poly.entity_id
_entity_poly.type
_entity_poly.pdbx_seq_one_letter_code
_entity_poly.pdbx_strand_id
1 'polypeptide(L)'
;MTKRQTRLFFIVGTLVFTLVFIAMTVDSHRQFGTLTNAHLITEDVTEGKHIWHQKNCINCHTLLGEGAYFAPDLTKITQHRGEAYLTAFLQDPSLFYSDEEHRRLMPNPELDDQQIAQVIAFLDWVSRIDNQGWPPRPILVTGSAIPGAALGRPATGSASNEPVSLGQEVFHRPTPGCFACHSTAPGVNMVGPSVAGVGARAEAMIADSGYVGSATDVESYIRESILDPNAFLVPGATFSAGGVSFMPQNTEELLSAEEIEQLVAYLMTLR
;
A
#
# COMPACT_ATOMS: atom_id res chain seq x y z
N MET A 1 55.76 -21.19 -0.26
CA MET A 1 55.16 -21.54 1.03
C MET A 1 55.46 -23.02 1.34
N THR A 2 55.82 -23.32 2.60
CA THR A 2 55.99 -24.73 3.03
C THR A 2 54.60 -25.35 3.31
N LYS A 3 54.51 -26.68 3.22
CA LYS A 3 53.25 -27.42 3.53
C LYS A 3 52.68 -27.03 4.91
N ARG A 4 53.52 -26.74 5.88
CA ARG A 4 53.13 -26.29 7.24
C ARG A 4 52.51 -24.89 7.20
N GLN A 5 53.10 -23.97 6.46
CA GLN A 5 52.55 -22.60 6.31
C GLN A 5 51.22 -22.60 5.61
N THR A 6 51.07 -23.41 4.54
CA THR A 6 49.81 -23.54 3.85
C THR A 6 48.70 -24.12 4.74
N ARG A 7 49.00 -25.19 5.49
CA ARG A 7 48.05 -25.77 6.44
C ARG A 7 47.64 -24.77 7.51
N LEU A 8 48.60 -24.01 8.08
CA LEU A 8 48.34 -23.01 9.10
C LEU A 8 47.45 -21.89 8.52
N PHE A 9 47.74 -21.42 7.32
CA PHE A 9 46.96 -20.39 6.65
C PHE A 9 45.50 -20.80 6.50
N PHE A 10 45.24 -22.00 6.01
CA PHE A 10 43.85 -22.49 5.87
C PHE A 10 43.17 -22.69 7.20
N ILE A 11 43.83 -23.27 8.22
CA ILE A 11 43.24 -23.44 9.55
C ILE A 11 42.90 -22.10 10.19
N VAL A 12 43.86 -21.17 10.23
CA VAL A 12 43.61 -19.85 10.81
C VAL A 12 42.55 -19.07 10.04
N GLY A 13 42.62 -19.07 8.71
CA GLY A 13 41.64 -18.41 7.87
C GLY A 13 40.22 -18.98 8.12
N THR A 14 40.06 -20.30 8.12
CA THR A 14 38.79 -20.94 8.40
C THR A 14 38.27 -20.55 9.80
N LEU A 15 39.11 -20.61 10.83
CA LEU A 15 38.70 -20.24 12.18
C LEU A 15 38.24 -18.77 12.27
N VAL A 16 39.01 -17.85 11.67
CA VAL A 16 38.65 -16.42 11.66
C VAL A 16 37.32 -16.18 10.99
N PHE A 17 37.13 -16.69 9.77
CA PHE A 17 35.86 -16.52 9.06
C PHE A 17 34.69 -17.20 9.75
N THR A 18 34.89 -18.37 10.35
CA THR A 18 33.86 -19.05 11.14
C THR A 18 33.46 -18.20 12.36
N LEU A 19 34.42 -17.62 13.08
CA LEU A 19 34.12 -16.75 14.23
C LEU A 19 33.36 -15.50 13.81
N VAL A 20 33.78 -14.85 12.72
CA VAL A 20 33.06 -13.69 12.15
C VAL A 20 31.63 -14.08 11.75
N PHE A 21 31.46 -15.19 11.06
CA PHE A 21 30.13 -15.69 10.68
C PHE A 21 29.23 -15.95 11.89
N ILE A 22 29.75 -16.62 12.94
CA ILE A 22 29.00 -16.86 14.16
C ILE A 22 28.63 -15.54 14.85
N ALA A 23 29.58 -14.60 14.95
CA ALA A 23 29.33 -13.31 15.56
C ALA A 23 28.22 -12.55 14.83
N MET A 24 28.24 -12.50 13.49
CA MET A 24 27.21 -11.86 12.68
C MET A 24 25.87 -12.58 12.80
N THR A 25 25.87 -13.91 12.86
CA THR A 25 24.64 -14.70 13.04
C THR A 25 23.98 -14.41 14.39
N VAL A 26 24.79 -14.36 15.47
CA VAL A 26 24.30 -14.01 16.81
C VAL A 26 23.75 -12.59 16.85
N ASP A 27 24.45 -11.65 16.22
CA ASP A 27 24.01 -10.25 16.15
C ASP A 27 22.67 -10.13 15.39
N SER A 28 22.57 -10.73 14.21
CA SER A 28 21.30 -10.77 13.45
C SER A 28 20.16 -11.37 14.26
N HIS A 29 20.45 -12.46 14.98
CA HIS A 29 19.43 -13.13 15.79
C HIS A 29 18.93 -12.28 16.96
N ARG A 30 19.81 -11.47 17.56
CA ARG A 30 19.42 -10.53 18.62
C ARG A 30 18.53 -9.40 18.11
N GLN A 31 18.75 -8.96 16.88
CA GLN A 31 17.98 -7.86 16.28
C GLN A 31 16.64 -8.31 15.68
N PHE A 32 16.51 -9.60 15.40
CA PHE A 32 15.34 -10.16 14.71
C PHE A 32 14.01 -9.76 15.35
N GLY A 33 13.88 -9.90 16.67
CA GLY A 33 12.65 -9.55 17.38
C GLY A 33 12.24 -8.08 17.26
N THR A 34 13.21 -7.18 17.22
CA THR A 34 12.98 -5.74 17.07
C THR A 34 12.63 -5.38 15.64
N LEU A 35 13.38 -5.89 14.66
CA LEU A 35 13.17 -5.59 13.24
C LEU A 35 11.84 -6.13 12.72
N THR A 36 11.39 -7.28 13.23
CA THR A 36 10.12 -7.91 12.83
C THR A 36 8.94 -7.48 13.70
N ASN A 37 9.13 -6.60 14.68
CA ASN A 37 8.07 -6.26 15.64
C ASN A 37 7.42 -7.51 16.26
N ALA A 38 8.25 -8.46 16.72
CA ALA A 38 7.78 -9.77 17.22
C ALA A 38 6.76 -9.65 18.37
N HIS A 39 6.78 -8.55 19.12
CA HIS A 39 5.83 -8.26 20.21
C HIS A 39 4.40 -7.99 19.71
N LEU A 40 4.20 -7.73 18.41
CA LEU A 40 2.88 -7.56 17.78
C LEU A 40 2.31 -8.87 17.20
N ILE A 41 3.04 -9.98 17.31
CA ILE A 41 2.53 -11.30 16.86
C ILE A 41 1.50 -11.79 17.87
N THR A 42 0.24 -11.60 17.55
CA THR A 42 -0.91 -12.11 18.30
C THR A 42 -1.33 -13.49 17.80
N GLU A 43 -2.32 -14.08 18.47
CA GLU A 43 -2.95 -15.32 18.00
C GLU A 43 -3.57 -15.12 16.60
N ASP A 44 -4.29 -14.01 16.38
CA ASP A 44 -4.89 -13.69 15.07
C ASP A 44 -3.84 -13.55 13.96
N VAL A 45 -2.69 -12.95 14.24
CA VAL A 45 -1.56 -12.87 13.30
C VAL A 45 -1.06 -14.27 12.95
N THR A 46 -0.97 -15.15 13.94
CA THR A 46 -0.51 -16.54 13.74
C THR A 46 -1.52 -17.34 12.93
N GLU A 47 -2.80 -17.25 13.26
CA GLU A 47 -3.87 -17.91 12.51
C GLU A 47 -4.01 -17.34 11.10
N GLY A 48 -3.89 -16.04 10.91
CA GLY A 48 -3.88 -15.40 9.60
C GLY A 48 -2.74 -15.92 8.72
N LYS A 49 -1.55 -16.15 9.29
CA LYS A 49 -0.45 -16.82 8.60
C LYS A 49 -0.80 -18.26 8.21
N HIS A 50 -1.46 -19.02 9.09
CA HIS A 50 -1.91 -20.38 8.77
C HIS A 50 -2.90 -20.38 7.60
N ILE A 51 -3.88 -19.47 7.61
CA ILE A 51 -4.85 -19.31 6.52
C ILE A 51 -4.13 -18.94 5.22
N TRP A 52 -3.17 -18.01 5.26
CA TRP A 52 -2.33 -17.62 4.12
C TRP A 52 -1.70 -18.83 3.41
N HIS A 53 -1.14 -19.76 4.19
CA HIS A 53 -0.55 -20.99 3.65
C HIS A 53 -1.61 -22.00 3.24
N GLN A 54 -2.65 -22.19 4.02
CA GLN A 54 -3.73 -23.15 3.74
C GLN A 54 -4.48 -22.81 2.44
N LYS A 55 -4.74 -21.54 2.22
CA LYS A 55 -5.40 -21.04 1.00
C LYS A 55 -4.43 -20.81 -0.17
N ASN A 56 -3.15 -21.16 0.00
CA ASN A 56 -2.11 -21.07 -1.03
C ASN A 56 -1.94 -19.66 -1.62
N CYS A 57 -2.13 -18.60 -0.86
CA CYS A 57 -2.01 -17.21 -1.32
C CYS A 57 -0.61 -16.93 -1.89
N ILE A 58 0.44 -17.56 -1.34
CA ILE A 58 1.83 -17.45 -1.78
C ILE A 58 2.07 -17.95 -3.22
N ASN A 59 1.18 -18.81 -3.75
CA ASN A 59 1.30 -19.31 -5.12
C ASN A 59 0.95 -18.26 -6.19
N CYS A 60 0.31 -17.16 -5.77
CA CYS A 60 0.00 -16.05 -6.65
C CYS A 60 0.66 -14.75 -6.18
N HIS A 61 0.76 -14.53 -4.88
CA HIS A 61 1.25 -13.30 -4.26
C HIS A 61 2.65 -13.45 -3.67
N THR A 62 3.33 -12.30 -3.50
CA THR A 62 4.59 -12.21 -2.75
C THR A 62 4.40 -11.47 -1.44
N LEU A 63 5.18 -11.88 -0.44
CA LEU A 63 5.42 -11.14 0.80
C LEU A 63 6.92 -11.04 1.02
N LEU A 64 7.44 -9.85 1.29
CA LEU A 64 8.87 -9.57 1.53
C LEU A 64 9.78 -10.10 0.39
N GLY A 65 9.25 -10.16 -0.84
CA GLY A 65 9.95 -10.69 -2.01
C GLY A 65 9.86 -12.21 -2.19
N GLU A 66 9.26 -12.94 -1.28
CA GLU A 66 9.07 -14.39 -1.36
C GLU A 66 7.66 -14.73 -1.86
N GLY A 67 7.56 -15.68 -2.81
CA GLY A 67 6.30 -16.13 -3.41
C GLY A 67 6.29 -15.98 -4.92
N ALA A 68 5.09 -16.01 -5.51
CA ALA A 68 4.90 -15.91 -6.95
C ALA A 68 4.52 -14.48 -7.37
N TYR A 69 5.05 -14.07 -8.53
CA TYR A 69 4.78 -12.75 -9.15
C TYR A 69 3.60 -12.80 -10.14
N PHE A 70 2.64 -13.68 -9.90
CA PHE A 70 1.43 -13.75 -10.73
C PHE A 70 0.43 -12.64 -10.38
N ALA A 71 0.34 -12.31 -9.11
CA ALA A 71 -0.51 -11.28 -8.53
C ALA A 71 0.35 -10.22 -7.80
N PRO A 72 -0.24 -9.12 -7.28
CA PRO A 72 0.49 -8.07 -6.60
C PRO A 72 1.27 -8.58 -5.37
N ASP A 73 2.40 -7.91 -5.07
CA ASP A 73 3.05 -8.01 -3.77
C ASP A 73 2.17 -7.41 -2.68
N LEU A 74 2.01 -8.12 -1.57
CA LEU A 74 1.13 -7.73 -0.48
C LEU A 74 1.87 -7.25 0.78
N THR A 75 3.20 -7.05 0.70
CA THR A 75 4.02 -6.64 1.85
C THR A 75 3.51 -5.39 2.55
N LYS A 76 3.01 -4.41 1.80
CA LYS A 76 2.50 -3.13 2.33
C LYS A 76 1.01 -2.91 2.01
N ILE A 77 0.28 -3.97 1.75
CA ILE A 77 -1.10 -3.86 1.23
C ILE A 77 -2.05 -3.16 2.20
N THR A 78 -1.92 -3.39 3.50
CA THR A 78 -2.78 -2.75 4.52
C THR A 78 -2.56 -1.24 4.58
N GLN A 79 -1.33 -0.78 4.33
CA GLN A 79 -1.00 0.65 4.25
C GLN A 79 -1.54 1.29 2.95
N HIS A 80 -1.65 0.51 1.87
CA HIS A 80 -2.07 1.01 0.57
C HIS A 80 -3.59 0.98 0.36
N ARG A 81 -4.30 0.03 0.98
CA ARG A 81 -5.72 -0.23 0.70
C ARG A 81 -6.61 -0.07 1.93
N GLY A 82 -6.06 -0.19 3.13
CA GLY A 82 -6.82 -0.14 4.37
C GLY A 82 -7.68 -1.40 4.63
N GLU A 83 -8.14 -1.53 5.86
CA GLU A 83 -8.85 -2.70 6.34
C GLU A 83 -10.23 -2.86 5.68
N ALA A 84 -11.00 -1.77 5.56
CA ALA A 84 -12.35 -1.82 4.99
C ALA A 84 -12.36 -2.34 3.53
N TYR A 85 -11.39 -1.88 2.71
CA TYR A 85 -11.23 -2.39 1.37
C TYR A 85 -10.85 -3.87 1.36
N LEU A 86 -9.85 -4.26 2.16
CA LEU A 86 -9.37 -5.64 2.20
C LEU A 86 -10.47 -6.61 2.67
N THR A 87 -11.28 -6.20 3.64
CA THR A 87 -12.44 -6.98 4.10
C THR A 87 -13.42 -7.21 2.97
N ALA A 88 -13.88 -6.16 2.31
CA ALA A 88 -14.84 -6.28 1.21
C ALA A 88 -14.25 -7.06 0.02
N PHE A 89 -12.96 -6.85 -0.28
CA PHE A 89 -12.27 -7.54 -1.35
C PHE A 89 -12.12 -9.05 -1.08
N LEU A 90 -11.77 -9.44 0.14
CA LEU A 90 -11.61 -10.85 0.51
C LEU A 90 -12.95 -11.58 0.65
N GLN A 91 -14.05 -10.87 0.95
CA GLN A 91 -15.40 -11.42 0.93
C GLN A 91 -15.83 -11.80 -0.49
N ASP A 92 -15.63 -10.92 -1.44
CA ASP A 92 -15.94 -11.18 -2.86
C ASP A 92 -15.05 -10.38 -3.82
N PRO A 93 -13.92 -10.94 -4.28
CA PRO A 93 -13.05 -10.29 -5.24
C PRO A 93 -13.72 -9.93 -6.57
N SER A 94 -14.79 -10.63 -6.96
CA SER A 94 -15.46 -10.41 -8.24
C SER A 94 -16.17 -9.06 -8.33
N LEU A 95 -16.46 -8.43 -7.19
CA LEU A 95 -17.01 -7.08 -7.14
C LEU A 95 -16.05 -5.99 -7.61
N PHE A 96 -14.73 -6.29 -7.59
CA PHE A 96 -13.67 -5.32 -7.87
C PHE A 96 -12.96 -5.56 -9.20
N TYR A 97 -13.13 -6.74 -9.80
CA TYR A 97 -12.46 -7.14 -11.02
C TYR A 97 -13.42 -7.84 -11.98
N SER A 98 -13.29 -7.54 -13.27
CA SER A 98 -14.00 -8.23 -14.34
C SER A 98 -13.00 -8.88 -15.30
N ASP A 99 -13.39 -9.99 -15.93
CA ASP A 99 -12.59 -10.66 -16.97
C ASP A 99 -12.33 -9.75 -18.19
N GLU A 100 -13.25 -8.82 -18.46
CA GLU A 100 -13.18 -7.93 -19.62
C GLU A 100 -12.08 -6.87 -19.47
N GLU A 101 -11.90 -6.33 -18.24
CA GLU A 101 -10.93 -5.28 -17.95
C GLU A 101 -9.61 -5.82 -17.38
N HIS A 102 -9.69 -6.94 -16.64
CA HIS A 102 -8.57 -7.48 -15.86
C HIS A 102 -8.30 -8.92 -16.28
N ARG A 103 -7.23 -9.17 -16.99
CA ARG A 103 -6.86 -10.52 -17.48
C ARG A 103 -6.50 -11.53 -16.38
N ARG A 104 -6.37 -11.09 -15.15
CA ARG A 104 -5.99 -11.91 -13.99
C ARG A 104 -6.96 -11.64 -12.88
N LEU A 105 -7.76 -12.64 -12.54
CA LEU A 105 -8.71 -12.55 -11.45
C LEU A 105 -8.16 -13.29 -10.23
N MET A 106 -8.41 -12.73 -9.06
CA MET A 106 -8.24 -13.46 -7.82
C MET A 106 -9.48 -14.35 -7.63
N PRO A 107 -9.33 -15.67 -7.50
CA PRO A 107 -10.44 -16.52 -7.14
C PRO A 107 -10.94 -16.18 -5.74
N ASN A 108 -12.24 -16.35 -5.49
CA ASN A 108 -12.79 -16.16 -4.15
C ASN A 108 -12.13 -17.18 -3.20
N PRO A 109 -11.45 -16.73 -2.12
CA PRO A 109 -10.77 -17.62 -1.20
C PRO A 109 -11.73 -18.34 -0.25
N GLU A 110 -13.04 -18.02 -0.28
CA GLU A 110 -14.07 -18.61 0.58
C GLU A 110 -13.68 -18.53 2.08
N LEU A 111 -13.41 -17.32 2.54
CA LEU A 111 -13.09 -17.01 3.93
C LEU A 111 -14.33 -16.52 4.66
N ASP A 112 -14.50 -16.95 5.91
CA ASP A 112 -15.47 -16.34 6.81
C ASP A 112 -14.92 -15.01 7.40
N ASP A 113 -15.78 -14.23 8.05
CA ASP A 113 -15.42 -12.90 8.57
C ASP A 113 -14.27 -12.95 9.58
N GLN A 114 -14.18 -14.01 10.40
CA GLN A 114 -13.09 -14.18 11.35
C GLN A 114 -11.77 -14.48 10.63
N GLN A 115 -11.80 -15.35 9.64
CA GLN A 115 -10.63 -15.68 8.82
C GLN A 115 -10.13 -14.47 8.04
N ILE A 116 -11.04 -13.65 7.52
CA ILE A 116 -10.71 -12.38 6.85
C ILE A 116 -9.98 -11.45 7.82
N ALA A 117 -10.52 -11.23 9.01
CA ALA A 117 -9.88 -10.39 10.02
C ALA A 117 -8.49 -10.92 10.41
N GLN A 118 -8.32 -12.23 10.53
CA GLN A 118 -7.04 -12.86 10.84
C GLN A 118 -6.02 -12.70 9.72
N VAL A 119 -6.42 -12.89 8.45
CA VAL A 119 -5.53 -12.64 7.30
C VAL A 119 -5.12 -11.17 7.24
N ILE A 120 -6.03 -10.24 7.49
CA ILE A 120 -5.72 -8.81 7.51
C ILE A 120 -4.76 -8.50 8.67
N ALA A 121 -4.96 -9.06 9.87
CA ALA A 121 -4.05 -8.89 10.99
C ALA A 121 -2.63 -9.40 10.67
N PHE A 122 -2.51 -10.55 9.99
CA PHE A 122 -1.23 -11.06 9.52
C PHE A 122 -0.58 -10.12 8.51
N LEU A 123 -1.32 -9.66 7.50
CA LEU A 123 -0.81 -8.73 6.50
C LEU A 123 -0.44 -7.37 7.12
N ASP A 124 -1.17 -6.91 8.12
CA ASP A 124 -0.85 -5.68 8.83
C ASP A 124 0.46 -5.81 9.63
N TRP A 125 0.64 -6.92 10.35
CA TRP A 125 1.92 -7.20 11.00
C TRP A 125 3.08 -7.24 9.99
N VAL A 126 2.93 -7.94 8.86
CA VAL A 126 3.94 -7.96 7.78
C VAL A 126 4.23 -6.54 7.29
N SER A 127 3.20 -5.71 7.14
CA SER A 127 3.35 -4.35 6.64
C SER A 127 4.19 -3.44 7.55
N ARG A 128 4.24 -3.75 8.86
CA ARG A 128 4.99 -3.01 9.88
C ARG A 128 6.45 -3.47 10.03
N ILE A 129 6.85 -4.57 9.39
CA ILE A 129 8.24 -5.02 9.38
C ILE A 129 9.09 -3.96 8.68
N ASP A 130 10.18 -3.53 9.34
CA ASP A 130 11.15 -2.65 8.71
C ASP A 130 12.04 -3.46 7.75
N ASN A 131 11.72 -3.39 6.49
CA ASN A 131 12.45 -4.03 5.40
C ASN A 131 13.22 -3.01 4.54
N GLN A 132 13.58 -1.85 5.13
CA GLN A 132 14.42 -0.82 4.51
C GLN A 132 13.85 -0.31 3.17
N GLY A 133 12.52 -0.17 3.10
CA GLY A 133 11.82 0.30 1.91
C GLY A 133 11.65 -0.74 0.81
N TRP A 134 11.91 -2.02 1.07
CA TRP A 134 11.58 -3.10 0.14
C TRP A 134 10.14 -3.63 0.37
N PRO A 135 9.36 -3.97 -0.65
CA PRO A 135 9.64 -3.65 -2.05
C PRO A 135 9.54 -2.14 -2.29
N PRO A 136 10.39 -1.56 -3.14
CA PRO A 136 10.40 -0.11 -3.38
C PRO A 136 9.09 0.40 -3.97
N ARG A 137 8.31 -0.50 -4.57
CA ARG A 137 6.93 -0.28 -5.06
C ARG A 137 6.16 -1.58 -5.03
N PRO A 138 4.86 -1.56 -4.71
CA PRO A 138 4.02 -2.73 -4.90
C PRO A 138 4.01 -3.09 -6.39
N ILE A 139 4.58 -4.22 -6.73
CA ILE A 139 4.54 -4.75 -8.10
C ILE A 139 3.07 -5.05 -8.40
N LEU A 140 2.52 -4.50 -9.47
CA LEU A 140 1.15 -4.71 -9.95
C LEU A 140 0.00 -4.07 -9.12
N VAL A 141 0.26 -3.17 -8.20
CA VAL A 141 -0.82 -2.42 -7.52
C VAL A 141 -1.45 -1.36 -8.43
N THR A 142 -0.72 -0.89 -9.42
CA THR A 142 -1.23 0.00 -10.45
C THR A 142 -1.60 -0.81 -11.69
N GLY A 143 -2.87 -1.07 -11.89
CA GLY A 143 -3.40 -1.94 -12.95
C GLY A 143 -3.06 -1.60 -14.41
N SER A 144 -2.09 -0.74 -14.67
CA SER A 144 -1.65 -0.36 -16.01
C SER A 144 -0.15 -0.07 -16.14
N ALA A 145 0.63 -0.12 -15.09
CA ALA A 145 2.05 0.16 -15.18
C ALA A 145 2.85 -1.12 -15.44
N ILE A 146 3.16 -1.38 -16.70
CA ILE A 146 4.30 -2.22 -17.05
C ILE A 146 5.52 -1.64 -16.33
N PRO A 147 6.31 -2.43 -15.57
CA PRO A 147 7.57 -1.97 -15.00
C PRO A 147 8.44 -1.41 -16.14
N GLY A 148 8.74 -0.11 -16.10
CA GLY A 148 9.49 0.56 -17.16
C GLY A 148 8.66 1.38 -18.16
N ALA A 149 7.33 1.17 -18.26
CA ALA A 149 6.49 2.06 -19.03
C ALA A 149 6.08 3.24 -18.15
N ALA A 150 6.69 4.37 -18.40
CA ALA A 150 6.29 5.69 -17.94
C ALA A 150 5.99 5.80 -16.42
N LEU A 151 6.90 5.35 -15.60
CA LEU A 151 7.31 6.25 -14.57
C LEU A 151 8.04 7.37 -15.32
N GLY A 152 7.25 8.26 -15.87
CA GLY A 152 7.74 9.58 -16.08
C GLY A 152 8.31 9.98 -14.73
N ARG A 153 9.61 9.78 -14.56
CA ARG A 153 10.38 10.61 -13.68
C ARG A 153 9.87 11.99 -14.03
N PRO A 154 9.29 12.74 -13.07
CA PRO A 154 8.99 14.12 -13.36
C PRO A 154 10.25 14.62 -14.04
N ALA A 155 10.12 15.16 -15.24
CA ALA A 155 11.25 15.75 -15.91
C ALA A 155 11.97 16.53 -14.81
N THR A 156 13.29 16.36 -14.69
CA THR A 156 14.14 17.11 -13.81
C THR A 156 14.05 18.59 -14.23
N GLY A 157 12.86 19.14 -14.01
CA GLY A 157 12.62 20.56 -13.87
C GLY A 157 13.02 20.86 -12.43
N SER A 158 13.82 21.87 -12.26
CA SER A 158 14.24 22.46 -10.99
C SER A 158 13.23 22.18 -9.90
N ALA A 159 13.69 21.63 -8.76
CA ALA A 159 12.86 21.50 -7.58
C ALA A 159 12.25 22.87 -7.27
N SER A 160 11.06 23.11 -7.79
CA SER A 160 10.29 24.28 -7.43
C SER A 160 9.66 23.94 -6.09
N ASN A 161 9.99 24.69 -5.06
CA ASN A 161 9.34 24.63 -3.75
C ASN A 161 7.89 25.17 -3.81
N GLU A 162 7.23 25.04 -4.95
CA GLU A 162 5.85 25.47 -5.16
C GLU A 162 4.92 24.43 -4.53
N PRO A 163 3.90 24.84 -3.78
CA PRO A 163 2.97 23.92 -3.09
C PRO A 163 2.37 22.85 -4.02
N VAL A 164 2.07 23.20 -5.27
CA VAL A 164 1.50 22.27 -6.27
C VAL A 164 2.48 21.15 -6.63
N SER A 165 3.77 21.46 -6.82
CA SER A 165 4.77 20.43 -7.16
C SER A 165 5.04 19.49 -6.00
N LEU A 166 5.08 20.02 -4.77
CA LEU A 166 5.21 19.24 -3.56
C LEU A 166 3.96 18.36 -3.34
N GLY A 167 2.77 18.88 -3.57
CA GLY A 167 1.52 18.10 -3.52
C GLY A 167 1.48 16.98 -4.54
N GLN A 168 2.02 17.18 -5.74
CA GLN A 168 2.17 16.14 -6.74
C GLN A 168 3.13 15.04 -6.26
N GLU A 169 4.22 15.38 -5.59
CA GLU A 169 5.12 14.41 -4.98
C GLU A 169 4.43 13.61 -3.88
N VAL A 170 3.67 14.28 -3.00
CA VAL A 170 2.86 13.64 -1.94
C VAL A 170 1.87 12.64 -2.56
N PHE A 171 1.16 13.03 -3.62
CA PHE A 171 0.21 12.17 -4.32
C PHE A 171 0.85 10.89 -4.89
N HIS A 172 2.07 11.00 -5.42
CA HIS A 172 2.76 9.90 -6.11
C HIS A 172 3.74 9.11 -5.23
N ARG A 173 3.96 9.52 -3.98
CA ARG A 173 4.84 8.77 -3.09
C ARG A 173 4.17 7.46 -2.60
N PRO A 174 4.94 6.43 -2.21
CA PRO A 174 4.39 5.12 -1.80
C PRO A 174 3.45 5.17 -0.58
N THR A 175 3.68 6.11 0.34
CA THR A 175 2.88 6.31 1.55
C THR A 175 2.47 7.78 1.64
N PRO A 176 1.17 8.09 1.70
CA PRO A 176 -0.01 7.23 1.83
C PRO A 176 -0.45 6.50 0.54
N GLY A 177 0.20 6.70 -0.59
CA GLY A 177 -0.07 5.95 -1.80
C GLY A 177 -1.35 6.35 -2.54
N CYS A 178 -1.68 7.64 -2.60
CA CYS A 178 -2.92 8.16 -3.23
C CYS A 178 -3.12 7.62 -4.66
N PHE A 179 -2.04 7.61 -5.45
CA PHE A 179 -2.04 7.09 -6.83
C PHE A 179 -2.38 5.60 -6.96
N ALA A 180 -2.28 4.83 -5.86
CA ALA A 180 -2.62 3.41 -5.87
C ALA A 180 -4.14 3.17 -5.95
N CYS A 181 -4.92 4.16 -5.51
CA CYS A 181 -6.38 4.11 -5.50
C CYS A 181 -7.02 5.11 -6.47
N HIS A 182 -6.34 6.20 -6.81
CA HIS A 182 -6.86 7.28 -7.63
C HIS A 182 -6.06 7.47 -8.91
N SER A 183 -6.75 7.46 -10.05
CA SER A 183 -6.16 7.79 -11.35
C SER A 183 -6.23 9.31 -11.60
N THR A 184 -5.21 9.85 -12.26
CA THR A 184 -5.24 11.21 -12.83
C THR A 184 -5.74 11.25 -14.27
N ALA A 185 -6.08 10.09 -14.85
CA ALA A 185 -6.64 10.01 -16.19
C ALA A 185 -8.16 10.21 -16.16
N PRO A 186 -8.74 11.03 -17.07
CA PRO A 186 -10.17 11.26 -17.11
C PRO A 186 -10.97 9.97 -17.34
N GLY A 187 -12.02 9.75 -16.53
CA GLY A 187 -12.92 8.61 -16.67
C GLY A 187 -12.36 7.25 -16.22
N VAL A 188 -11.10 7.20 -15.77
CA VAL A 188 -10.49 5.97 -15.25
C VAL A 188 -10.69 5.93 -13.74
N ASN A 189 -11.74 5.22 -13.30
CA ASN A 189 -11.92 4.92 -11.89
C ASN A 189 -11.10 3.68 -11.51
N MET A 190 -10.57 3.71 -10.30
CA MET A 190 -9.87 2.59 -9.68
C MET A 190 -10.64 2.17 -8.42
N VAL A 191 -9.96 1.86 -7.33
CA VAL A 191 -10.60 1.67 -6.01
C VAL A 191 -11.25 2.97 -5.51
N GLY A 192 -10.65 4.09 -5.83
CA GLY A 192 -11.22 5.42 -5.67
C GLY A 192 -11.61 6.05 -7.01
N PRO A 193 -12.44 7.08 -7.01
CA PRO A 193 -12.78 7.82 -8.22
C PRO A 193 -11.55 8.48 -8.83
N SER A 194 -11.56 8.64 -10.18
CA SER A 194 -10.53 9.45 -10.84
C SER A 194 -10.46 10.84 -10.23
N VAL A 195 -9.26 11.36 -9.96
CA VAL A 195 -9.08 12.74 -9.53
C VAL A 195 -9.01 13.75 -10.68
N ALA A 196 -8.94 13.27 -11.94
CA ALA A 196 -9.12 14.15 -13.09
C ALA A 196 -10.52 14.78 -13.07
N GLY A 197 -10.59 16.11 -13.18
CA GLY A 197 -11.85 16.86 -13.11
C GLY A 197 -12.50 16.86 -11.71
N VAL A 198 -11.73 16.62 -10.65
CA VAL A 198 -12.25 16.56 -9.28
C VAL A 198 -12.93 17.88 -8.88
N GLY A 199 -12.43 19.03 -9.33
CA GLY A 199 -13.05 20.33 -9.03
C GLY A 199 -14.49 20.43 -9.52
N ALA A 200 -14.76 20.11 -10.79
CA ALA A 200 -16.10 20.17 -11.34
C ALA A 200 -17.06 19.17 -10.70
N ARG A 201 -16.56 17.98 -10.34
CA ARG A 201 -17.39 16.99 -9.62
C ARG A 201 -17.68 17.43 -8.19
N ALA A 202 -16.72 18.01 -7.49
CA ALA A 202 -16.91 18.56 -6.15
C ALA A 202 -17.99 19.65 -6.14
N GLU A 203 -17.94 20.58 -7.08
CA GLU A 203 -19.00 21.62 -7.25
C GLU A 203 -20.37 20.99 -7.42
N ALA A 204 -20.50 19.98 -8.26
CA ALA A 204 -21.75 19.28 -8.50
C ALA A 204 -22.24 18.52 -7.25
N MET A 205 -21.34 17.88 -6.51
CA MET A 205 -21.68 17.14 -5.29
C MET A 205 -22.12 18.05 -4.16
N ILE A 206 -21.40 19.15 -3.92
CA ILE A 206 -21.77 20.15 -2.89
C ILE A 206 -23.13 20.77 -3.19
N ALA A 207 -23.46 20.98 -4.47
CA ALA A 207 -24.75 21.55 -4.89
C ALA A 207 -25.91 20.52 -4.82
N ASP A 208 -25.61 19.23 -4.68
CA ASP A 208 -26.63 18.19 -4.60
C ASP A 208 -27.30 18.19 -3.22
N SER A 209 -28.62 18.04 -3.20
CA SER A 209 -29.44 18.01 -1.97
C SER A 209 -29.14 16.80 -1.07
N GLY A 210 -28.48 15.77 -1.61
CA GLY A 210 -28.04 14.58 -0.88
C GLY A 210 -26.66 14.72 -0.24
N TYR A 211 -25.96 15.86 -0.44
CA TYR A 211 -24.69 16.12 0.20
C TYR A 211 -24.87 16.30 1.72
N VAL A 212 -24.17 15.49 2.50
CA VAL A 212 -24.23 15.50 3.97
C VAL A 212 -22.92 15.93 4.64
N GLY A 213 -21.90 16.23 3.85
CA GLY A 213 -20.62 16.76 4.34
C GLY A 213 -20.74 18.21 4.81
N SER A 214 -19.67 18.76 5.32
CA SER A 214 -19.58 20.13 5.85
C SER A 214 -18.95 21.13 4.87
N ALA A 215 -18.40 20.64 3.77
CA ALA A 215 -17.71 21.47 2.79
C ALA A 215 -18.67 22.43 2.06
N THR A 216 -18.22 23.65 1.82
CA THR A 216 -19.00 24.71 1.15
C THR A 216 -18.41 25.12 -0.20
N ASP A 217 -17.21 24.70 -0.51
CA ASP A 217 -16.48 24.94 -1.75
C ASP A 217 -15.57 23.76 -2.11
N VAL A 218 -14.99 23.80 -3.31
CA VAL A 218 -14.16 22.71 -3.86
C VAL A 218 -12.94 22.41 -2.98
N GLU A 219 -12.30 23.44 -2.47
CA GLU A 219 -11.10 23.29 -1.65
C GLU A 219 -11.43 22.57 -0.33
N SER A 220 -12.47 23.05 0.36
CA SER A 220 -12.94 22.43 1.60
C SER A 220 -13.46 21.01 1.38
N TYR A 221 -14.11 20.73 0.23
CA TYR A 221 -14.53 19.37 -0.13
C TYR A 221 -13.34 18.41 -0.29
N ILE A 222 -12.31 18.84 -1.02
CA ILE A 222 -11.11 18.01 -1.22
C ILE A 222 -10.43 17.75 0.13
N ARG A 223 -10.30 18.79 0.96
CA ARG A 223 -9.72 18.67 2.31
C ARG A 223 -10.54 17.74 3.19
N GLU A 224 -11.85 17.88 3.25
CA GLU A 224 -12.76 17.01 3.99
C GLU A 224 -12.64 15.56 3.53
N SER A 225 -12.63 15.31 2.23
CA SER A 225 -12.49 13.96 1.66
C SER A 225 -11.14 13.29 2.02
N ILE A 226 -10.07 14.07 2.24
CA ILE A 226 -8.76 13.56 2.67
C ILE A 226 -8.75 13.25 4.16
N LEU A 227 -9.33 14.12 4.99
CA LEU A 227 -9.28 14.05 6.46
C LEU A 227 -10.36 13.16 7.05
N ASP A 228 -11.57 13.26 6.52
CA ASP A 228 -12.73 12.45 6.92
C ASP A 228 -13.43 11.86 5.68
N PRO A 229 -12.88 10.78 5.11
CA PRO A 229 -13.46 10.15 3.92
C PRO A 229 -14.86 9.58 4.12
N ASN A 230 -15.35 9.51 5.36
CA ASN A 230 -16.71 9.07 5.67
C ASN A 230 -17.72 10.23 5.78
N ALA A 231 -17.27 11.48 5.82
CA ALA A 231 -18.15 12.66 5.88
C ALA A 231 -19.14 12.67 4.70
N PHE A 232 -18.67 12.27 3.52
CA PHE A 232 -19.52 12.08 2.34
C PHE A 232 -19.03 10.91 1.49
N LEU A 233 -19.84 9.86 1.40
CA LEU A 233 -19.53 8.69 0.56
C LEU A 233 -19.94 8.99 -0.89
N VAL A 234 -18.95 9.08 -1.77
CA VAL A 234 -19.18 9.26 -3.21
C VAL A 234 -20.05 8.11 -3.73
N PRO A 235 -21.18 8.39 -4.43
CA PRO A 235 -22.03 7.35 -4.95
C PRO A 235 -21.30 6.41 -5.91
N GLY A 236 -21.46 5.10 -5.71
CA GLY A 236 -20.84 4.06 -6.52
C GLY A 236 -20.50 2.84 -5.67
N ALA A 237 -20.80 1.65 -6.16
CA ALA A 237 -20.59 0.39 -5.44
C ALA A 237 -19.10 0.06 -5.19
N THR A 238 -18.18 0.75 -5.88
CA THR A 238 -16.74 0.45 -5.85
C THR A 238 -15.92 1.35 -4.92
N PHE A 239 -16.53 2.33 -4.24
CA PHE A 239 -15.80 3.31 -3.44
C PHE A 239 -16.03 3.18 -1.93
N SER A 240 -17.06 2.42 -1.55
CA SER A 240 -17.42 2.18 -0.15
C SER A 240 -18.15 0.85 0.00
N ALA A 241 -18.11 0.28 1.20
CA ALA A 241 -18.91 -0.88 1.58
C ALA A 241 -19.41 -0.73 3.02
N GLY A 242 -20.63 -1.21 3.28
CA GLY A 242 -21.21 -1.16 4.63
C GLY A 242 -21.30 0.26 5.24
N GLY A 243 -21.34 1.30 4.42
CA GLY A 243 -21.34 2.69 4.88
C GLY A 243 -19.95 3.24 5.26
N VAL A 244 -18.88 2.55 4.88
CA VAL A 244 -17.50 2.97 5.14
C VAL A 244 -16.74 3.16 3.82
N SER A 245 -16.04 4.28 3.69
CA SER A 245 -15.17 4.56 2.55
C SER A 245 -13.98 3.60 2.51
N PHE A 246 -13.57 3.19 1.31
CA PHE A 246 -12.32 2.45 1.12
C PHE A 246 -11.06 3.32 1.24
N MET A 247 -11.20 4.63 1.30
CA MET A 247 -10.08 5.52 1.57
C MET A 247 -9.62 5.37 3.02
N PRO A 248 -8.30 5.26 3.28
CA PRO A 248 -7.78 5.14 4.64
C PRO A 248 -8.25 6.28 5.56
N GLN A 249 -8.62 5.94 6.79
CA GLN A 249 -9.16 6.89 7.78
C GLN A 249 -8.07 7.55 8.64
N ASN A 250 -6.81 7.18 8.44
CA ASN A 250 -5.66 7.62 9.24
C ASN A 250 -4.73 8.56 8.48
N THR A 251 -5.25 9.33 7.56
CA THR A 251 -4.44 10.22 6.70
C THR A 251 -3.67 11.26 7.52
N GLU A 252 -4.24 11.77 8.61
CA GLU A 252 -3.58 12.70 9.54
C GLU A 252 -2.36 12.11 10.26
N GLU A 253 -2.30 10.78 10.40
CA GLU A 253 -1.13 10.11 10.97
C GLU A 253 0.01 9.95 9.95
N LEU A 254 -0.32 9.97 8.65
CA LEU A 254 0.59 9.72 7.54
C LEU A 254 1.09 10.99 6.87
N LEU A 255 0.37 12.10 7.02
CA LEU A 255 0.65 13.39 6.39
C LEU A 255 0.70 14.50 7.44
N SER A 256 1.69 15.37 7.32
CA SER A 256 1.69 16.64 8.07
C SER A 256 0.60 17.59 7.53
N ALA A 257 0.20 18.56 8.35
CA ALA A 257 -0.76 19.57 7.93
C ALA A 257 -0.29 20.33 6.67
N GLU A 258 1.01 20.61 6.54
CA GLU A 258 1.58 21.27 5.37
C GLU A 258 1.46 20.38 4.11
N GLU A 259 1.72 19.09 4.22
CA GLU A 259 1.58 18.13 3.10
C GLU A 259 0.12 17.98 2.65
N ILE A 260 -0.84 18.06 3.57
CA ILE A 260 -2.26 18.07 3.26
C ILE A 260 -2.60 19.32 2.41
N GLU A 261 -2.15 20.50 2.80
CA GLU A 261 -2.37 21.73 2.04
C GLU A 261 -1.71 21.67 0.65
N GLN A 262 -0.51 21.13 0.56
CA GLN A 262 0.19 20.92 -0.72
C GLN A 262 -0.59 19.94 -1.61
N LEU A 263 -1.11 18.84 -1.04
CA LEU A 263 -1.92 17.87 -1.76
C LEU A 263 -3.24 18.49 -2.27
N VAL A 264 -3.92 19.28 -1.43
CA VAL A 264 -5.13 20.01 -1.81
C VAL A 264 -4.81 20.98 -2.97
N ALA A 265 -3.73 21.77 -2.87
CA ALA A 265 -3.30 22.69 -3.92
C ALA A 265 -3.03 21.96 -5.25
N TYR A 266 -2.40 20.78 -5.21
CA TYR A 266 -2.20 19.95 -6.40
C TYR A 266 -3.53 19.47 -7.00
N LEU A 267 -4.41 18.88 -6.18
CA LEU A 267 -5.71 18.36 -6.64
C LEU A 267 -6.61 19.45 -7.21
N MET A 268 -6.52 20.68 -6.71
CA MET A 268 -7.21 21.86 -7.25
C MET A 268 -6.79 22.18 -8.70
N THR A 269 -5.61 21.75 -9.14
CA THR A 269 -5.16 21.93 -10.55
C THR A 269 -5.76 20.90 -11.50
N LEU A 270 -6.31 19.79 -11.00
CA LEU A 270 -6.87 18.69 -11.80
C LEU A 270 -8.35 18.95 -12.16
N ARG A 271 -8.60 20.05 -12.91
CA ARG A 271 -9.93 20.49 -13.34
C ARG A 271 -10.39 19.82 -14.62
#